data_eeefc5e777db00f9902f7f0022cb6b87
#
_entry.id   eeefc5e777db00f9902f7f0022cb6b87
#
_cell.length_a   1.000
_cell.length_b   1.000
_cell.length_c   1.000
_cell.angle_alpha   90.00
_cell.angle_beta   90.00
_cell.angle_gamma   90.00
#
_symmetry.space_group_name_H-M   'P 1'
#
loop_
_entity.id
_entity.type
_entity.pdbx_description
1 polymer ?
#
loop_
_entity_poly.entity_id
_entity_poly.type
_entity_poly.pdbx_seq_one_letter_code
_entity_poly.pdbx_strand_id
1 'polypeptide(L)'
;MSERNLLAVSIDHTEYGWKFGMPCVLWGHRTRDDEKRSFGGYTLYPNCAEIYSLEEWQKSGYGNGEVCKVDEPLKMEIGFCKKWRKYDTVLVRYEDYITYCRVAGLKEEPNE
;
A
#
# COMPACT_ATOMS: atom_id res chain seq x y z
N MET A 1 -12.33 5.47 17.76
CA MET A 1 -11.15 5.80 16.95
C MET A 1 -10.98 4.79 15.85
N SER A 2 -10.66 5.28 14.67
CA SER A 2 -10.41 4.39 13.52
C SER A 2 -9.06 3.71 13.66
N GLU A 3 -9.01 2.42 13.35
CA GLU A 3 -7.76 1.69 13.34
C GLU A 3 -6.90 2.07 12.13
N ARG A 4 -5.59 2.15 12.33
CA ARG A 4 -4.61 2.35 11.26
C ARG A 4 -4.25 1.00 10.68
N ASN A 5 -4.96 0.59 9.66
CA ASN A 5 -4.77 -0.72 9.02
C ASN A 5 -4.72 -0.66 7.50
N LEU A 6 -4.56 0.54 6.93
CA LEU A 6 -4.54 0.72 5.50
C LEU A 6 -3.16 1.15 5.01
N LEU A 7 -2.74 0.54 3.89
CA LEU A 7 -1.59 0.98 3.11
C LEU A 7 -2.09 1.80 1.93
N ALA A 8 -1.34 2.81 1.52
CA ALA A 8 -1.65 3.58 0.33
C ALA A 8 -0.75 3.16 -0.82
N VAL A 9 -1.35 2.71 -1.91
CA VAL A 9 -0.65 2.23 -3.09
C VAL A 9 -0.58 3.36 -4.12
N SER A 10 0.64 3.68 -4.56
CA SER A 10 0.84 4.64 -5.65
C SER A 10 0.71 3.91 -6.98
N ILE A 11 -0.41 4.08 -7.65
CA ILE A 11 -0.66 3.43 -8.94
C ILE A 11 0.30 3.95 -10.00
N ASP A 12 0.60 5.24 -10.00
CA ASP A 12 1.49 5.86 -10.98
C ASP A 12 2.92 5.33 -10.93
N HIS A 13 3.34 4.79 -9.80
CA HIS A 13 4.72 4.29 -9.61
C HIS A 13 4.82 2.78 -9.65
N THR A 14 3.77 2.09 -10.07
CA THR A 14 3.70 0.63 -10.05
C THR A 14 4.85 -0.04 -10.80
N GLU A 15 5.21 0.48 -11.97
CA GLU A 15 6.28 -0.10 -12.78
C GLU A 15 7.63 -0.10 -12.08
N TYR A 16 7.87 0.88 -11.22
CA TYR A 16 9.07 0.90 -10.40
C TYR A 16 9.09 -0.28 -9.44
N GLY A 17 7.95 -0.61 -8.84
CA GLY A 17 7.84 -1.80 -7.98
C GLY A 17 8.15 -3.09 -8.72
N TRP A 18 7.66 -3.23 -9.94
CA TRP A 18 7.89 -4.42 -10.76
C TRP A 18 9.36 -4.68 -11.05
N LYS A 19 10.17 -3.64 -11.19
CA LYS A 19 11.62 -3.78 -11.40
C LYS A 19 12.31 -4.50 -10.25
N PHE A 20 11.73 -4.46 -9.07
CA PHE A 20 12.27 -5.08 -7.86
C PHE A 20 11.48 -6.30 -7.41
N GLY A 21 10.61 -6.82 -8.28
CA GLY A 21 9.82 -8.02 -7.99
C GLY A 21 8.63 -7.77 -7.07
N MET A 22 8.23 -6.51 -6.88
CA MET A 22 7.09 -6.16 -6.04
C MET A 22 5.88 -5.79 -6.90
N PRO A 23 4.66 -6.03 -6.43
CA PRO A 23 3.45 -5.77 -7.24
C PRO A 23 3.12 -4.29 -7.36
N CYS A 24 3.60 -3.47 -6.45
CA CYS A 24 3.28 -2.04 -6.42
C CYS A 24 4.25 -1.28 -5.53
N VAL A 25 4.08 0.03 -5.50
CA VAL A 25 4.84 0.95 -4.64
C VAL A 25 3.89 1.52 -3.60
N LEU A 26 4.35 1.65 -2.37
CA LEU A 26 3.57 2.12 -1.24
C LEU A 26 4.01 3.52 -0.80
N TRP A 27 3.07 4.27 -0.25
CA TRP A 27 3.30 5.64 0.21
C TRP A 27 3.87 5.69 1.62
N GLY A 28 4.69 6.71 1.84
CA GLY A 28 5.14 7.10 3.17
C GLY A 28 6.13 6.15 3.78
N HIS A 29 6.51 6.45 5.00
CA HIS A 29 7.37 5.58 5.79
C HIS A 29 6.73 5.38 7.16
N ARG A 30 6.96 4.21 7.75
CA ARG A 30 6.34 3.86 9.03
C ARG A 30 6.79 4.80 10.13
N THR A 31 5.84 5.37 10.83
CA THR A 31 6.05 6.22 11.99
C THR A 31 5.46 5.54 13.23
N ARG A 32 5.73 6.10 14.39
CA ARG A 32 5.14 5.60 15.64
C ARG A 32 3.70 6.10 15.77
N ASP A 33 2.93 5.45 16.61
CA ASP A 33 1.52 5.79 16.79
C ASP A 33 1.29 7.21 17.31
N ASP A 34 2.24 7.75 18.05
CA ASP A 34 2.15 9.10 18.63
C ASP A 34 2.66 10.19 17.69
N GLU A 35 3.15 9.83 16.51
CA GLU A 35 3.65 10.78 15.53
C GLU A 35 2.58 11.12 14.48
N LYS A 36 2.79 12.21 13.77
CA LYS A 36 1.98 12.55 12.60
C LYS A 36 2.23 11.53 11.50
N ARG A 37 1.19 11.22 10.73
CA ARG A 37 1.32 10.29 9.61
C ARG A 37 2.24 10.86 8.53
N SER A 38 3.07 9.98 7.97
CA SER A 38 3.94 10.31 6.86
C SER A 38 3.16 10.21 5.55
N PHE A 39 3.17 11.26 4.75
CA PHE A 39 2.56 11.26 3.41
C PHE A 39 3.61 11.48 2.33
N GLY A 40 4.88 11.53 2.70
CA GLY A 40 5.98 11.75 1.77
C GLY A 40 6.82 10.51 1.56
N GLY A 41 7.39 10.39 0.35
CA GLY A 41 8.24 9.27 0.02
C GLY A 41 7.50 8.00 -0.34
N TYR A 42 8.25 7.03 -0.85
CA TYR A 42 7.72 5.75 -1.31
C TYR A 42 8.59 4.61 -0.84
N THR A 43 8.00 3.44 -0.66
CA THR A 43 8.74 2.23 -0.32
C THR A 43 8.13 1.03 -1.03
N LEU A 44 8.92 -0.03 -1.16
CA LEU A 44 8.46 -1.29 -1.75
C LEU A 44 7.93 -2.26 -0.70
N TYR A 45 8.20 -2.02 0.58
CA TYR A 45 7.99 -3.01 1.63
C TYR A 45 6.86 -2.60 2.57
N PRO A 46 5.86 -3.48 2.79
CA PRO A 46 4.70 -3.13 3.61
C PRO A 46 5.05 -2.77 5.07
N ASN A 47 6.10 -3.37 5.63
CA ASN A 47 6.49 -3.05 7.00
C ASN A 47 7.28 -1.75 7.13
N CYS A 48 7.71 -1.17 6.00
CA CYS A 48 8.36 0.14 5.97
C CYS A 48 7.43 1.27 5.56
N ALA A 49 6.29 0.95 4.99
CA ALA A 49 5.30 1.92 4.55
C ALA A 49 4.48 2.44 5.72
N GLU A 50 3.97 3.66 5.58
CA GLU A 50 3.06 4.20 6.59
C GLU A 50 1.73 3.48 6.55
N ILE A 51 1.09 3.39 7.70
CA ILE A 51 -0.27 2.87 7.84
C ILE A 51 -1.20 4.01 8.23
N TYR A 52 -2.39 3.99 7.67
CA TYR A 52 -3.38 5.05 7.86
C TYR A 52 -4.71 4.45 8.29
N SER A 53 -5.50 5.24 9.03
CA SER A 53 -6.93 5.00 9.11
C SER A 53 -7.59 5.64 7.89
N LEU A 54 -8.76 5.17 7.53
CA LEU A 54 -9.51 5.77 6.42
C LEU A 54 -9.77 7.26 6.67
N GLU A 55 -10.11 7.61 7.90
CA GLU A 55 -10.36 8.97 8.29
C GLU A 55 -9.12 9.87 8.11
N GLU A 56 -7.96 9.40 8.53
CA GLU A 56 -6.70 10.14 8.36
C GLU A 56 -6.39 10.37 6.88
N TRP A 57 -6.60 9.36 6.06
CA TRP A 57 -6.35 9.47 4.62
C TRP A 57 -7.30 10.48 3.97
N GLN A 58 -8.60 10.39 4.28
CA GLN A 58 -9.59 11.31 3.72
C GLN A 58 -9.32 12.77 4.12
N LYS A 59 -8.89 12.99 5.35
CA LYS A 59 -8.56 14.34 5.83
C LYS A 59 -7.30 14.90 5.18
N SER A 60 -6.41 14.04 4.69
CA SER A 60 -5.16 14.47 4.08
C SER A 60 -5.36 15.18 2.74
N GLY A 61 -6.42 14.86 2.03
CA GLY A 61 -6.66 15.41 0.69
C GLY A 61 -5.85 14.75 -0.42
N TYR A 62 -5.11 13.70 -0.13
CA TYR A 62 -4.26 13.03 -1.13
C TYR A 62 -4.99 12.02 -2.01
N GLY A 63 -6.23 11.74 -1.73
CA GLY A 63 -7.00 10.81 -2.55
C GLY A 63 -8.42 10.70 -2.06
N ASN A 64 -9.22 9.94 -2.77
CA ASN A 64 -10.64 9.80 -2.48
C ASN A 64 -10.96 8.73 -1.43
N GLY A 65 -9.97 8.01 -0.93
CA GLY A 65 -10.18 6.98 0.07
C GLY A 65 -10.73 5.68 -0.46
N GLU A 66 -10.59 5.45 -1.75
CA GLU A 66 -11.02 4.19 -2.36
C GLU A 66 -10.22 3.03 -1.80
N VAL A 67 -10.91 2.05 -1.22
CA VAL A 67 -10.27 0.85 -0.66
C VAL A 67 -10.55 -0.31 -1.61
N CYS A 68 -9.50 -0.91 -2.13
CA CYS A 68 -9.64 -2.08 -2.98
C CYS A 68 -9.39 -3.36 -2.18
N LYS A 69 -10.06 -4.42 -2.57
CA LYS A 69 -9.88 -5.74 -1.96
C LYS A 69 -8.83 -6.53 -2.72
N VAL A 70 -8.03 -7.25 -1.97
CA VAL A 70 -7.09 -8.23 -2.52
C VAL A 70 -7.75 -9.59 -2.33
N ASP A 71 -8.59 -9.97 -3.29
CA ASP A 71 -9.38 -11.21 -3.19
C ASP A 71 -8.53 -12.45 -3.36
N GLU A 72 -7.59 -12.39 -4.30
CA GLU A 72 -6.70 -13.51 -4.58
C GLU A 72 -5.28 -12.98 -4.71
N PRO A 73 -4.31 -13.57 -4.00
CA PRO A 73 -2.94 -13.10 -4.03
C PRO A 73 -2.35 -12.94 -5.43
N LEU A 74 -2.60 -13.92 -6.29
CA LEU A 74 -2.04 -13.92 -7.65
C LEU A 74 -2.65 -12.86 -8.57
N LYS A 75 -3.77 -12.28 -8.19
CA LYS A 75 -4.43 -11.24 -8.99
C LYS A 75 -3.91 -9.85 -8.68
N MET A 76 -3.13 -9.72 -7.65
CA MET A 76 -2.64 -8.42 -7.22
C MET A 76 -1.59 -7.81 -8.15
N GLU A 77 -0.94 -8.61 -8.94
CA GLU A 77 0.12 -8.17 -9.84
C GLU A 77 -0.39 -7.22 -10.94
N ILE A 78 -0.16 -7.57 -12.18
CA ILE A 78 -0.54 -6.75 -13.33
C ILE A 78 -2.04 -6.49 -13.37
N GLY A 79 -2.83 -7.51 -13.03
CA GLY A 79 -4.29 -7.41 -13.03
C GLY A 79 -4.82 -6.37 -12.07
N PHE A 80 -4.28 -6.36 -10.86
CA PHE A 80 -4.64 -5.36 -9.86
C PHE A 80 -4.36 -3.95 -10.37
N CYS A 81 -3.15 -3.71 -10.84
CA CYS A 81 -2.73 -2.39 -11.28
C CYS A 81 -3.51 -1.90 -12.49
N LYS A 82 -3.83 -2.80 -13.44
CA LYS A 82 -4.67 -2.45 -14.59
C LYS A 82 -6.07 -2.04 -14.15
N LYS A 83 -6.68 -2.81 -13.26
CA LYS A 83 -8.03 -2.55 -12.77
C LYS A 83 -8.15 -1.20 -12.10
N TRP A 84 -7.12 -0.79 -11.38
CA TRP A 84 -7.15 0.42 -10.56
C TRP A 84 -6.43 1.62 -11.17
N ARG A 85 -5.97 1.52 -12.41
CA ARG A 85 -5.23 2.60 -13.09
C ARG A 85 -5.99 3.93 -13.24
N LYS A 86 -7.29 3.90 -13.15
CA LYS A 86 -8.09 5.13 -13.18
C LYS A 86 -7.91 5.98 -11.92
N TYR A 87 -7.26 5.45 -10.91
CA TYR A 87 -6.93 6.17 -9.68
C TYR A 87 -5.43 6.39 -9.61
N ASP A 88 -5.03 7.55 -9.10
CA ASP A 88 -3.60 7.81 -8.83
C ASP A 88 -3.12 7.03 -7.63
N THR A 89 -3.98 6.85 -6.64
CA THR A 89 -3.68 6.18 -5.39
C THR A 89 -4.92 5.41 -4.93
N VAL A 90 -4.70 4.21 -4.44
CA VAL A 90 -5.75 3.42 -3.80
C VAL A 90 -5.27 2.92 -2.46
N LEU A 91 -6.21 2.58 -1.58
CA LEU A 91 -5.90 2.00 -0.29
C LEU A 91 -6.10 0.49 -0.35
N VAL A 92 -5.25 -0.25 0.36
CA VAL A 92 -5.41 -1.69 0.57
C VAL A 92 -5.26 -1.97 2.06
N ARG A 93 -5.96 -2.99 2.54
CA ARG A 93 -5.81 -3.38 3.94
C ARG A 93 -4.43 -4.00 4.15
N TYR A 94 -3.76 -3.57 5.21
CA TYR A 94 -2.43 -4.06 5.54
C TYR A 94 -2.40 -5.60 5.63
N GLU A 95 -3.36 -6.18 6.34
CA GLU A 95 -3.44 -7.63 6.52
C GLU A 95 -3.58 -8.39 5.19
N ASP A 96 -4.38 -7.86 4.27
CA ASP A 96 -4.58 -8.47 2.97
C ASP A 96 -3.29 -8.42 2.13
N TYR A 97 -2.59 -7.29 2.19
CA TYR A 97 -1.33 -7.15 1.46
C TYR A 97 -0.24 -8.07 2.04
N ILE A 98 -0.16 -8.16 3.37
CA ILE A 98 0.79 -9.06 4.03
C ILE A 98 0.51 -10.52 3.65
N THR A 99 -0.74 -10.93 3.63
CA THR A 99 -1.13 -12.28 3.20
C THR A 99 -0.67 -12.53 1.77
N TYR A 100 -0.90 -11.57 0.89
CA TYR A 100 -0.41 -11.66 -0.48
C TYR A 100 1.10 -11.86 -0.54
N CYS A 101 1.85 -11.04 0.19
CA CYS A 101 3.32 -11.14 0.20
C CYS A 101 3.79 -12.52 0.66
N ARG A 102 3.18 -13.06 1.70
CA ARG A 102 3.56 -14.38 2.22
C ARG A 102 3.26 -15.50 1.24
N VAL A 103 2.10 -15.46 0.60
CA VAL A 103 1.73 -16.48 -0.39
C VAL A 103 2.63 -16.39 -1.62
N ALA A 104 2.98 -15.19 -2.06
CA ALA A 104 3.81 -14.97 -3.24
C ALA A 104 5.31 -15.07 -2.96
N GLY A 105 5.72 -15.24 -1.70
CA GLY A 105 7.14 -15.30 -1.35
C GLY A 105 7.86 -13.96 -1.44
N LEU A 106 7.14 -12.87 -1.27
CA LEU A 106 7.71 -11.52 -1.35
C LEU A 106 8.19 -11.04 0.02
N LYS A 107 9.17 -10.16 -0.01
CA LYS A 107 9.71 -9.58 1.23
C LYS A 107 8.72 -8.58 1.83
N GLU A 108 8.59 -8.63 3.15
CA GLU A 108 7.81 -7.63 3.92
C GLU A 108 8.70 -6.51 4.41
N GLU A 109 10.01 -6.76 4.51
CA GLU A 109 11.03 -5.81 4.98
C GLU A 109 12.31 -6.01 4.16
N PRO A 110 13.18 -4.97 4.07
CA PRO A 110 14.40 -5.05 3.26
C PRO A 110 15.39 -6.13 3.68
N ASN A 111 15.39 -6.47 4.97
CA ASN A 111 16.40 -7.37 5.55
C ASN A 111 15.93 -8.80 5.73
N GLU A 112 14.84 -9.17 5.13
CA GLU A 112 14.38 -10.56 5.17
C GLU A 112 15.21 -11.47 4.27
#